data_5f1ae7a2f98b211f0cbb38c4ec183325
#
_entry.id   5f1ae7a2f98b211f0cbb38c4ec183325
#
_cell.length_a   1.000
_cell.length_b   1.000
_cell.length_c   1.000
_cell.angle_alpha   90.00
_cell.angle_beta   90.00
_cell.angle_gamma   90.00
#
_symmetry.space_group_name_H-M   'P 1'
#
loop_
_entity.id
_entity.type
_entity.pdbx_description
1 polymer ?
#
loop_
_entity_poly.entity_id
_entity_poly.type
_entity_poly.pdbx_seq_one_letter_code
_entity_poly.pdbx_strand_id
1 'polypeptide(L)'
;MRVLVVKLSSLGDVVHSLPAAMDMHAMVPNIQIDWVIEPAFAPLLALCPAVQRVIACDLRRWRKQWWHSDSRAAWRAFQHHLQAVDYDMVIDLQGLSKSALVAKMANLRPGGHRVAMANRTEGSAYEAPTRWVADMRVMCEWHSHAVDRGRHVCAQALGYALPSQLQAGLQTTPDPSVAGNTVALVHGSSRADKAWPLTHWQALGQALQQQGFALALPHANDAELQTAQAVAQACPGAVIWPRTDLVALSQRLAACVGVVGVDSGLSHIAVALGLPHVQMYNFNTAWRTGPKHSRLQSAVFESPTPAVASVLKAWQLCRQASERPLVPAQP
;
A
#
# COMPACT_ATOMS: atom_id res chain seq x y z
N MET A 1 6.52 -23.01 -10.26
CA MET A 1 5.09 -22.63 -10.17
C MET A 1 4.92 -21.19 -10.59
N ARG A 2 3.91 -20.86 -11.42
CA ARG A 2 3.66 -19.48 -11.86
C ARG A 2 2.28 -19.00 -11.40
N VAL A 3 2.25 -17.87 -10.70
CA VAL A 3 1.05 -17.33 -10.06
C VAL A 3 0.78 -15.93 -10.62
N LEU A 4 -0.47 -15.64 -10.96
CA LEU A 4 -0.94 -14.29 -11.28
C LEU A 4 -1.72 -13.72 -10.09
N VAL A 5 -1.27 -12.60 -9.56
CA VAL A 5 -2.04 -11.81 -8.59
C VAL A 5 -2.83 -10.73 -9.34
N VAL A 6 -4.12 -10.64 -9.07
CA VAL A 6 -5.00 -9.60 -9.60
C VAL A 6 -5.37 -8.65 -8.47
N LYS A 7 -4.67 -7.51 -8.39
CA LYS A 7 -4.96 -6.43 -7.44
C LYS A 7 -4.70 -5.10 -8.12
N LEU A 8 -5.75 -4.47 -8.63
CA LEU A 8 -5.67 -3.33 -9.55
C LEU A 8 -5.48 -1.99 -8.83
N SER A 9 -6.15 -1.80 -7.71
CA SER A 9 -6.23 -0.53 -6.95
C SER A 9 -6.90 -0.78 -5.59
N SER A 10 -6.97 0.16 -4.64
CA SER A 10 -6.29 1.46 -4.61
C SER A 10 -4.83 1.31 -4.18
N LEU A 11 -4.06 2.44 -4.12
CA LEU A 11 -2.65 2.41 -3.69
C LEU A 11 -2.47 1.70 -2.34
N GLY A 12 -3.25 2.08 -1.32
CA GLY A 12 -3.19 1.44 0.01
C GLY A 12 -3.52 -0.05 -0.04
N ASP A 13 -4.53 -0.45 -0.84
CA ASP A 13 -4.89 -1.87 -0.98
C ASP A 13 -3.82 -2.70 -1.68
N VAL A 14 -3.10 -2.10 -2.64
CA VAL A 14 -1.94 -2.73 -3.29
C VAL A 14 -0.85 -2.96 -2.25
N VAL A 15 -0.47 -1.91 -1.48
CA VAL A 15 0.55 -2.02 -0.43
C VAL A 15 0.18 -3.08 0.61
N HIS A 16 -1.07 -3.14 1.06
CA HIS A 16 -1.54 -4.17 2.00
C HIS A 16 -1.50 -5.60 1.43
N SER A 17 -1.40 -5.75 0.12
CA SER A 17 -1.30 -7.06 -0.53
C SER A 17 0.15 -7.52 -0.75
N LEU A 18 1.15 -6.63 -0.62
CA LEU A 18 2.57 -6.97 -0.80
C LEU A 18 3.06 -8.06 0.18
N PRO A 19 2.67 -8.05 1.47
CA PRO A 19 3.06 -9.11 2.39
C PRO A 19 2.61 -10.50 1.95
N ALA A 20 1.48 -10.61 1.25
CA ALA A 20 1.03 -11.90 0.70
C ALA A 20 1.96 -12.39 -0.42
N ALA A 21 2.49 -11.48 -1.27
CA ALA A 21 3.49 -11.82 -2.27
C ALA A 21 4.81 -12.26 -1.63
N MET A 22 5.24 -11.58 -0.56
CA MET A 22 6.45 -11.95 0.19
C MET A 22 6.32 -13.32 0.84
N ASP A 23 5.15 -13.63 1.44
CA ASP A 23 4.88 -14.96 2.00
C ASP A 23 4.93 -16.04 0.92
N MET A 24 4.27 -15.83 -0.21
CA MET A 24 4.29 -16.78 -1.33
C MET A 24 5.73 -17.01 -1.81
N HIS A 25 6.52 -15.94 -1.94
CA HIS A 25 7.92 -16.03 -2.37
C HIS A 25 8.80 -16.81 -1.38
N ALA A 26 8.56 -16.63 -0.08
CA ALA A 26 9.30 -17.31 0.97
C ALA A 26 8.89 -18.79 1.15
N MET A 27 7.60 -19.10 0.98
CA MET A 27 7.04 -20.40 1.33
C MET A 27 6.94 -21.38 0.17
N VAL A 28 6.94 -20.89 -1.08
CA VAL A 28 6.78 -21.73 -2.26
C VAL A 28 8.08 -21.73 -3.09
N PRO A 29 8.82 -22.83 -3.13
CA PRO A 29 10.08 -22.89 -3.88
C PRO A 29 9.91 -22.55 -5.37
N ASN A 30 10.79 -21.71 -5.90
CA ASN A 30 10.85 -21.32 -7.31
C ASN A 30 9.52 -20.74 -7.85
N ILE A 31 8.74 -20.07 -7.00
CA ILE A 31 7.52 -19.39 -7.42
C ILE A 31 7.86 -18.17 -8.30
N GLN A 32 7.09 -17.99 -9.35
CA GLN A 32 7.12 -16.80 -10.19
C GLN A 32 5.80 -16.05 -10.02
N ILE A 33 5.85 -14.81 -9.54
CA ILE A 33 4.67 -13.99 -9.28
C ILE A 33 4.58 -12.88 -10.31
N ASP A 34 3.55 -12.94 -11.14
CA ASP A 34 3.13 -11.86 -12.02
C ASP A 34 2.00 -11.08 -11.35
N TRP A 35 1.88 -9.78 -11.63
CA TRP A 35 0.87 -8.94 -10.99
C TRP A 35 0.17 -8.02 -11.98
N VAL A 36 -1.16 -8.05 -12.00
CA VAL A 36 -1.98 -7.10 -12.78
C VAL A 36 -2.39 -5.92 -11.91
N ILE A 37 -2.11 -4.70 -12.40
CA ILE A 37 -2.27 -3.46 -11.62
C ILE A 37 -2.64 -2.27 -12.53
N GLU A 38 -3.33 -1.25 -12.00
CA GLU A 38 -3.54 0.01 -12.70
C GLU A 38 -2.20 0.74 -12.96
N PRO A 39 -1.99 1.37 -14.14
CA PRO A 39 -0.68 1.95 -14.53
C PRO A 39 -0.11 2.94 -13.52
N ALA A 40 -0.97 3.71 -12.85
CA ALA A 40 -0.54 4.70 -11.85
C ALA A 40 0.21 4.08 -10.65
N PHE A 41 -0.03 2.81 -10.34
CA PHE A 41 0.57 2.11 -9.20
C PHE A 41 1.65 1.11 -9.62
N ALA A 42 1.77 0.83 -10.92
CA ALA A 42 2.72 -0.15 -11.46
C ALA A 42 4.18 0.10 -11.03
N PRO A 43 4.69 1.36 -11.01
CA PRO A 43 6.05 1.63 -10.57
C PRO A 43 6.37 1.12 -9.16
N LEU A 44 5.39 1.11 -8.24
CA LEU A 44 5.59 0.64 -6.87
C LEU A 44 5.98 -0.85 -6.80
N LEU A 45 5.45 -1.67 -7.70
CA LEU A 45 5.73 -3.11 -7.72
C LEU A 45 7.17 -3.43 -8.13
N ALA A 46 7.88 -2.52 -8.80
CA ALA A 46 9.31 -2.67 -9.06
C ALA A 46 10.16 -2.66 -7.76
N LEU A 47 9.61 -2.15 -6.67
CA LEU A 47 10.23 -2.15 -5.35
C LEU A 47 9.90 -3.40 -4.52
N CYS A 48 9.06 -4.31 -5.03
CA CYS A 48 8.72 -5.57 -4.36
C CYS A 48 9.56 -6.73 -4.94
N PRO A 49 10.51 -7.28 -4.20
CA PRO A 49 11.40 -8.33 -4.72
C PRO A 49 10.69 -9.64 -5.06
N ALA A 50 9.49 -9.85 -4.53
CA ALA A 50 8.69 -11.04 -4.82
C ALA A 50 8.00 -11.00 -6.20
N VAL A 51 7.84 -9.81 -6.80
CA VAL A 51 7.12 -9.65 -8.08
C VAL A 51 8.12 -9.64 -9.25
N GLN A 52 7.96 -10.57 -10.19
CA GLN A 52 8.85 -10.67 -11.35
C GLN A 52 8.32 -9.93 -12.58
N ARG A 53 6.99 -9.91 -12.77
CA ARG A 53 6.39 -9.27 -13.94
C ARG A 53 5.17 -8.46 -13.56
N VAL A 54 5.14 -7.20 -14.01
CA VAL A 54 4.02 -6.28 -13.80
C VAL A 54 3.26 -6.11 -15.12
N ILE A 55 1.95 -6.29 -15.08
CA ILE A 55 1.04 -6.18 -16.23
C ILE A 55 0.11 -4.98 -15.98
N ALA A 56 0.33 -3.89 -16.69
CA ALA A 56 -0.47 -2.68 -16.54
C ALA A 56 -1.87 -2.86 -17.16
N CYS A 57 -2.93 -2.51 -16.43
CA CYS A 57 -4.33 -2.70 -16.80
C CYS A 57 -5.13 -1.41 -16.56
N ASP A 58 -5.46 -0.68 -17.62
CA ASP A 58 -6.18 0.62 -17.54
C ASP A 58 -7.65 0.50 -17.96
N LEU A 59 -8.39 -0.40 -17.30
CA LEU A 59 -9.82 -0.64 -17.59
C LEU A 59 -10.68 0.62 -17.51
N ARG A 60 -10.32 1.58 -16.62
CA ARG A 60 -11.07 2.83 -16.46
C ARG A 60 -11.02 3.68 -17.73
N ARG A 61 -9.81 3.86 -18.27
CA ARG A 61 -9.59 4.64 -19.49
C ARG A 61 -10.21 3.92 -20.68
N TRP A 62 -9.92 2.64 -20.86
CA TRP A 62 -10.43 1.87 -22.01
C TRP A 62 -11.96 1.86 -22.07
N ARG A 63 -12.65 1.70 -20.93
CA ARG A 63 -14.12 1.76 -20.87
C ARG A 63 -14.67 3.13 -21.26
N LYS A 64 -14.00 4.23 -20.85
CA LYS A 64 -14.43 5.59 -21.17
C LYS A 64 -14.16 6.00 -22.61
N GLN A 65 -13.14 5.42 -23.22
CA GLN A 65 -12.61 5.80 -24.54
C GLN A 65 -12.61 4.59 -25.50
N TRP A 66 -13.56 3.69 -25.37
CA TRP A 66 -13.61 2.45 -26.15
C TRP A 66 -13.66 2.68 -27.67
N TRP A 67 -14.25 3.77 -28.11
CA TRP A 67 -14.32 4.16 -29.53
C TRP A 67 -12.98 4.63 -30.11
N HIS A 68 -12.01 5.03 -29.30
CA HIS A 68 -10.69 5.40 -29.78
C HIS A 68 -9.86 4.17 -30.19
N SER A 69 -9.17 4.29 -31.34
CA SER A 69 -8.26 3.26 -31.87
C SER A 69 -7.18 2.86 -30.86
N ASP A 70 -6.60 3.87 -30.20
CA ASP A 70 -5.52 3.69 -29.22
C ASP A 70 -5.98 2.90 -27.99
N SER A 71 -7.20 3.11 -27.52
CA SER A 71 -7.77 2.35 -26.41
C SER A 71 -7.96 0.89 -26.78
N ARG A 72 -8.43 0.62 -28.02
CA ARG A 72 -8.57 -0.76 -28.53
C ARG A 72 -7.22 -1.43 -28.77
N ALA A 73 -6.22 -0.67 -29.23
CA ALA A 73 -4.86 -1.19 -29.39
C ALA A 73 -4.23 -1.52 -28.02
N ALA A 74 -4.35 -0.62 -27.04
CA ALA A 74 -3.87 -0.82 -25.68
C ALA A 74 -4.57 -2.02 -24.99
N TRP A 75 -5.89 -2.18 -25.19
CA TRP A 75 -6.63 -3.35 -24.72
C TRP A 75 -6.10 -4.66 -25.31
N ARG A 76 -5.86 -4.70 -26.64
CA ARG A 76 -5.29 -5.89 -27.30
C ARG A 76 -3.88 -6.20 -26.82
N ALA A 77 -3.05 -5.16 -26.63
CA ALA A 77 -1.71 -5.32 -26.06
C ALA A 77 -1.76 -5.88 -24.64
N PHE A 78 -2.65 -5.37 -23.79
CA PHE A 78 -2.89 -5.92 -22.45
C PHE A 78 -3.31 -7.39 -22.51
N GLN A 79 -4.28 -7.76 -23.36
CA GLN A 79 -4.71 -9.15 -23.51
C GLN A 79 -3.54 -10.06 -23.91
N HIS A 80 -2.77 -9.64 -24.91
CA HIS A 80 -1.59 -10.38 -25.37
C HIS A 80 -0.57 -10.57 -24.23
N HIS A 81 -0.27 -9.52 -23.46
CA HIS A 81 0.64 -9.62 -22.31
C HIS A 81 0.09 -10.53 -21.21
N LEU A 82 -1.19 -10.44 -20.90
CA LEU A 82 -1.83 -11.28 -19.88
C LEU A 82 -1.81 -12.76 -20.27
N GLN A 83 -2.04 -13.05 -21.54
CA GLN A 83 -2.15 -14.40 -22.10
C GLN A 83 -0.83 -14.96 -22.68
N ALA A 84 0.28 -14.20 -22.54
CA ALA A 84 1.58 -14.63 -23.03
C ALA A 84 2.15 -15.85 -22.30
N VAL A 85 1.57 -16.20 -21.15
CA VAL A 85 1.96 -17.36 -20.34
C VAL A 85 0.73 -18.01 -19.72
N ASP A 86 0.85 -19.30 -19.41
CA ASP A 86 -0.16 -20.04 -18.68
C ASP A 86 0.21 -20.10 -17.19
N TYR A 87 -0.81 -19.91 -16.32
CA TYR A 87 -0.64 -19.86 -14.88
C TYR A 87 -1.08 -21.15 -14.21
N ASP A 88 -0.35 -21.55 -13.18
CA ASP A 88 -0.77 -22.60 -12.26
C ASP A 88 -1.89 -22.09 -11.35
N MET A 89 -1.83 -20.79 -10.99
CA MET A 89 -2.81 -20.16 -10.12
C MET A 89 -3.06 -18.71 -10.53
N VAL A 90 -4.33 -18.28 -10.53
CA VAL A 90 -4.74 -16.87 -10.68
C VAL A 90 -5.49 -16.46 -9.42
N ILE A 91 -4.93 -15.55 -8.63
CA ILE A 91 -5.47 -15.16 -7.32
C ILE A 91 -6.04 -13.74 -7.39
N ASP A 92 -7.37 -13.60 -7.30
CA ASP A 92 -8.05 -12.30 -7.23
C ASP A 92 -8.09 -11.80 -5.78
N LEU A 93 -7.20 -10.87 -5.45
CA LEU A 93 -7.16 -10.15 -4.17
C LEU A 93 -7.97 -8.86 -4.18
N GLN A 94 -8.59 -8.49 -5.31
CA GLN A 94 -9.40 -7.27 -5.42
C GLN A 94 -10.85 -7.50 -5.00
N GLY A 95 -11.46 -8.57 -5.47
CA GLY A 95 -12.84 -8.94 -5.12
C GLY A 95 -13.93 -8.14 -5.85
N LEU A 96 -13.67 -7.62 -7.06
CA LEU A 96 -14.59 -6.80 -7.84
C LEU A 96 -14.85 -7.41 -9.23
N SER A 97 -15.97 -7.06 -9.87
CA SER A 97 -16.30 -7.52 -11.22
C SER A 97 -15.19 -7.24 -12.24
N LYS A 98 -14.53 -6.09 -12.13
CA LYS A 98 -13.39 -5.72 -13.00
C LYS A 98 -12.21 -6.66 -12.84
N SER A 99 -11.89 -7.09 -11.62
CA SER A 99 -10.80 -8.04 -11.35
C SER A 99 -11.20 -9.47 -11.72
N ALA A 100 -12.45 -9.85 -11.50
CA ALA A 100 -13.01 -11.12 -11.95
C ALA A 100 -12.88 -11.28 -13.47
N LEU A 101 -13.19 -10.21 -14.25
CA LEU A 101 -12.98 -10.20 -15.70
C LEU A 101 -11.53 -10.46 -16.07
N VAL A 102 -10.59 -9.76 -15.43
CA VAL A 102 -9.15 -9.96 -15.66
C VAL A 102 -8.74 -11.38 -15.31
N ALA A 103 -9.15 -11.90 -14.16
CA ALA A 103 -8.86 -13.26 -13.73
C ALA A 103 -9.41 -14.32 -14.71
N LYS A 104 -10.61 -14.08 -15.27
CA LYS A 104 -11.23 -14.97 -16.28
C LYS A 104 -10.44 -14.99 -17.60
N MET A 105 -9.86 -13.86 -17.99
CA MET A 105 -9.11 -13.71 -19.25
C MET A 105 -7.72 -14.34 -19.21
N ALA A 106 -7.13 -14.53 -18.06
CA ALA A 106 -5.82 -15.16 -17.90
C ALA A 106 -5.88 -16.64 -18.28
N ASN A 107 -4.86 -17.12 -18.98
CA ASN A 107 -4.73 -18.53 -19.33
C ASN A 107 -4.34 -19.36 -18.10
N LEU A 108 -4.92 -20.55 -17.98
CA LEU A 108 -4.53 -21.54 -16.98
C LEU A 108 -3.83 -22.71 -17.64
N ARG A 109 -2.84 -23.27 -16.97
CA ARG A 109 -2.30 -24.59 -17.29
C ARG A 109 -3.34 -25.68 -17.04
N PRO A 110 -3.22 -26.85 -17.66
CA PRO A 110 -4.01 -28.01 -17.26
C PRO A 110 -3.86 -28.26 -15.74
N GLY A 111 -4.98 -28.31 -15.02
CA GLY A 111 -5.02 -28.43 -13.56
C GLY A 111 -4.79 -27.12 -12.79
N GLY A 112 -4.65 -25.98 -13.48
CA GLY A 112 -4.57 -24.67 -12.83
C GLY A 112 -5.93 -24.17 -12.32
N HIS A 113 -5.91 -23.27 -11.34
CA HIS A 113 -7.12 -22.78 -10.68
C HIS A 113 -7.17 -21.25 -10.56
N ARG A 114 -8.39 -20.71 -10.60
CA ARG A 114 -8.71 -19.33 -10.22
C ARG A 114 -9.18 -19.30 -8.77
N VAL A 115 -8.61 -18.43 -7.97
CA VAL A 115 -8.91 -18.30 -6.54
C VAL A 115 -9.43 -16.90 -6.25
N ALA A 116 -10.47 -16.79 -5.42
CA ALA A 116 -10.99 -15.53 -4.92
C ALA A 116 -11.54 -15.66 -3.51
N MET A 117 -11.81 -14.53 -2.85
CA MET A 117 -12.56 -14.51 -1.61
C MET A 117 -13.98 -15.06 -1.83
N ALA A 118 -14.47 -15.85 -0.90
CA ALA A 118 -15.83 -16.40 -0.92
C ALA A 118 -16.88 -15.40 -0.44
N ASN A 119 -16.47 -14.45 0.41
CA ASN A 119 -17.37 -13.52 1.12
C ASN A 119 -16.80 -12.11 1.20
N ARG A 120 -17.70 -11.17 1.48
CA ARG A 120 -17.34 -9.81 1.90
C ARG A 120 -16.77 -9.83 3.32
N THR A 121 -15.83 -8.93 3.60
CA THR A 121 -15.34 -8.64 4.95
C THR A 121 -15.67 -7.20 5.34
N GLU A 122 -15.61 -6.87 6.62
CA GLU A 122 -15.96 -5.54 7.11
C GLU A 122 -15.09 -4.46 6.45
N GLY A 123 -15.76 -3.45 5.88
CA GLY A 123 -15.11 -2.32 5.21
C GLY A 123 -14.39 -2.66 3.90
N SER A 124 -14.50 -3.89 3.36
CA SER A 124 -14.01 -4.23 2.03
C SER A 124 -15.09 -4.11 0.96
N ALA A 125 -14.70 -3.71 -0.23
CA ALA A 125 -15.55 -3.88 -1.40
C ALA A 125 -15.52 -5.35 -1.85
N TYR A 126 -16.71 -5.87 -2.21
CA TYR A 126 -16.86 -7.24 -2.71
C TYR A 126 -18.05 -7.34 -3.66
N GLU A 127 -17.85 -7.97 -4.79
CA GLU A 127 -18.89 -8.17 -5.81
C GLU A 127 -19.02 -9.65 -6.20
N ALA A 128 -20.26 -10.14 -6.30
CA ALA A 128 -20.55 -11.55 -6.53
C ALA A 128 -19.86 -12.20 -7.75
N PRO A 129 -19.63 -11.50 -8.89
CA PRO A 129 -18.94 -12.10 -10.05
C PRO A 129 -17.59 -12.73 -9.74
N THR A 130 -16.87 -12.24 -8.70
CA THR A 130 -15.57 -12.82 -8.32
C THR A 130 -15.69 -14.30 -7.96
N ARG A 131 -16.69 -14.67 -7.18
CA ARG A 131 -16.93 -16.07 -6.77
C ARG A 131 -17.47 -16.95 -7.89
N TRP A 132 -18.06 -16.36 -8.94
CA TRP A 132 -18.54 -17.14 -10.09
C TRP A 132 -17.42 -17.52 -11.06
N VAL A 133 -16.38 -16.70 -11.10
CA VAL A 133 -15.16 -16.94 -11.91
C VAL A 133 -14.18 -17.88 -11.18
N ALA A 134 -14.19 -17.87 -9.85
CA ALA A 134 -13.25 -18.64 -9.06
C ALA A 134 -13.62 -20.13 -8.98
N ASP A 135 -12.63 -20.98 -9.24
CA ASP A 135 -12.69 -22.44 -9.04
C ASP A 135 -12.57 -22.76 -7.54
N MET A 136 -11.68 -22.05 -6.84
CA MET A 136 -11.47 -22.14 -5.39
C MET A 136 -11.93 -20.85 -4.71
N ARG A 137 -12.68 -20.98 -3.62
CA ARG A 137 -13.23 -19.85 -2.87
C ARG A 137 -12.77 -19.90 -1.43
N VAL A 138 -12.08 -18.86 -1.00
CA VAL A 138 -11.51 -18.79 0.36
C VAL A 138 -12.41 -17.95 1.25
N MET A 139 -12.91 -18.55 2.34
CA MET A 139 -13.64 -17.84 3.39
C MET A 139 -12.69 -16.97 4.19
N CYS A 140 -13.04 -15.69 4.35
CA CYS A 140 -12.28 -14.74 5.17
C CYS A 140 -13.11 -14.34 6.39
N GLU A 141 -12.46 -14.14 7.51
CA GLU A 141 -13.10 -13.63 8.73
C GLU A 141 -13.72 -12.26 8.47
N TRP A 142 -14.93 -12.03 9.02
CA TRP A 142 -15.64 -10.75 8.82
C TRP A 142 -14.80 -9.56 9.27
N HIS A 143 -14.28 -9.61 10.49
CA HIS A 143 -13.46 -8.56 11.10
C HIS A 143 -11.97 -8.88 10.91
N SER A 144 -11.46 -8.70 9.69
CA SER A 144 -10.08 -9.05 9.33
C SER A 144 -9.30 -7.83 8.84
N HIS A 145 -8.03 -7.75 9.27
CA HIS A 145 -7.10 -6.75 8.75
C HIS A 145 -6.82 -6.98 7.26
N ALA A 146 -6.67 -5.90 6.49
CA ALA A 146 -6.47 -5.98 5.03
C ALA A 146 -5.24 -6.81 4.63
N VAL A 147 -4.14 -6.71 5.38
CA VAL A 147 -2.92 -7.52 5.19
C VAL A 147 -3.20 -9.00 5.44
N ASP A 148 -3.83 -9.34 6.58
CA ASP A 148 -4.07 -10.73 6.97
C ASP A 148 -5.02 -11.42 5.99
N ARG A 149 -6.01 -10.69 5.51
CA ARG A 149 -6.95 -11.18 4.50
C ARG A 149 -6.23 -11.60 3.22
N GLY A 150 -5.34 -10.76 2.67
CA GLY A 150 -4.56 -11.09 1.49
C GLY A 150 -3.64 -12.29 1.70
N ARG A 151 -2.93 -12.32 2.83
CA ARG A 151 -2.06 -13.42 3.25
C ARG A 151 -2.83 -14.74 3.39
N HIS A 152 -3.98 -14.69 4.06
CA HIS A 152 -4.84 -15.86 4.25
C HIS A 152 -5.33 -16.45 2.92
N VAL A 153 -5.80 -15.59 1.99
CA VAL A 153 -6.25 -16.05 0.67
C VAL A 153 -5.13 -16.75 -0.09
N CYS A 154 -3.91 -16.17 -0.09
CA CYS A 154 -2.76 -16.78 -0.78
C CYS A 154 -2.29 -18.08 -0.10
N ALA A 155 -2.27 -18.12 1.23
CA ALA A 155 -1.89 -19.31 1.98
C ALA A 155 -2.84 -20.48 1.72
N GLN A 156 -4.15 -20.24 1.74
CA GLN A 156 -5.15 -21.25 1.41
C GLN A 156 -5.08 -21.69 -0.05
N ALA A 157 -4.83 -20.76 -0.96
CA ALA A 157 -4.69 -21.05 -2.39
C ALA A 157 -3.51 -22.00 -2.69
N LEU A 158 -2.40 -21.83 -1.99
CA LEU A 158 -1.14 -22.51 -2.27
C LEU A 158 -0.78 -23.60 -1.24
N GLY A 159 -1.59 -23.76 -0.19
CA GLY A 159 -1.43 -24.83 0.79
C GLY A 159 -0.24 -24.65 1.75
N TYR A 160 0.21 -23.42 2.02
CA TYR A 160 1.28 -23.18 2.99
C TYR A 160 0.75 -22.61 4.32
N ALA A 161 1.49 -22.89 5.40
CA ALA A 161 1.22 -22.28 6.71
C ALA A 161 1.66 -20.82 6.73
N LEU A 162 0.82 -19.92 7.27
CA LEU A 162 1.15 -18.49 7.36
C LEU A 162 2.42 -18.27 8.20
N PRO A 163 3.45 -17.58 7.67
CA PRO A 163 4.61 -17.19 8.46
C PRO A 163 4.22 -16.30 9.64
N SER A 164 4.84 -16.53 10.80
CA SER A 164 4.63 -15.71 11.99
C SER A 164 5.20 -14.29 11.86
N GLN A 165 6.29 -14.15 11.11
CA GLN A 165 6.90 -12.85 10.82
C GLN A 165 6.24 -12.23 9.59
N LEU A 166 5.88 -10.95 9.71
CA LEU A 166 5.34 -10.16 8.62
C LEU A 166 6.49 -9.47 7.87
N GLN A 167 6.64 -9.77 6.58
CA GLN A 167 7.54 -9.03 5.70
C GLN A 167 6.75 -7.93 4.98
N ALA A 168 7.17 -6.69 5.11
CA ALA A 168 6.39 -5.54 4.64
C ALA A 168 6.35 -5.38 3.11
N GLY A 169 7.38 -5.82 2.38
CA GLY A 169 7.34 -6.06 0.93
C GLY A 169 7.87 -4.93 0.04
N LEU A 170 8.31 -3.80 0.57
CA LEU A 170 8.98 -2.77 -0.21
C LEU A 170 10.46 -2.64 0.18
N GLN A 171 11.33 -2.57 -0.84
CA GLN A 171 12.75 -2.33 -0.69
C GLN A 171 13.20 -1.26 -1.68
N THR A 172 13.93 -0.26 -1.21
CA THR A 172 14.44 0.82 -2.06
C THR A 172 15.70 1.43 -1.45
N THR A 173 16.50 2.07 -2.29
CA THR A 173 17.66 2.86 -1.87
C THR A 173 17.18 4.25 -1.44
N PRO A 174 17.58 4.78 -0.27
CA PRO A 174 17.25 6.13 0.13
C PRO A 174 17.79 7.18 -0.85
N ASP A 175 16.99 8.24 -1.10
CA ASP A 175 17.41 9.40 -1.90
C ASP A 175 18.43 10.22 -1.11
N PRO A 176 19.70 10.34 -1.56
CA PRO A 176 20.75 11.05 -0.83
C PRO A 176 20.55 12.58 -0.79
N SER A 177 19.64 13.12 -1.57
CA SER A 177 19.33 14.57 -1.57
C SER A 177 18.44 14.98 -0.39
N VAL A 178 17.84 14.04 0.33
CA VAL A 178 17.00 14.31 1.50
C VAL A 178 17.90 14.37 2.75
N ALA A 179 17.77 15.44 3.54
CA ALA A 179 18.54 15.60 4.77
C ALA A 179 18.21 14.47 5.77
N GLY A 180 19.23 13.91 6.42
CA GLY A 180 19.11 12.74 7.27
C GLY A 180 18.30 12.92 8.57
N ASN A 181 17.87 14.16 8.89
CA ASN A 181 16.98 14.47 10.02
C ASN A 181 15.55 14.85 9.55
N THR A 182 15.17 14.52 8.31
CA THR A 182 13.88 14.91 7.74
C THR A 182 12.74 14.02 8.24
N VAL A 183 11.62 14.64 8.63
CA VAL A 183 10.31 14.00 8.87
C VAL A 183 9.37 14.37 7.72
N ALA A 184 8.78 13.38 7.07
CA ALA A 184 7.76 13.63 6.06
C ALA A 184 6.37 13.75 6.69
N LEU A 185 5.64 14.83 6.38
CA LEU A 185 4.26 15.07 6.83
C LEU A 185 3.30 14.71 5.70
N VAL A 186 2.71 13.53 5.76
CA VAL A 186 1.78 12.99 4.76
C VAL A 186 0.36 13.46 5.07
N HIS A 187 0.04 14.67 4.64
CA HIS A 187 -1.21 15.35 4.92
C HIS A 187 -2.34 15.03 3.92
N GLY A 188 -1.98 14.51 2.74
CA GLY A 188 -2.92 14.21 1.66
C GLY A 188 -3.73 12.93 1.92
N SER A 189 -5.02 12.98 1.58
CA SER A 189 -5.93 11.82 1.58
C SER A 189 -6.93 11.92 0.44
N SER A 190 -7.33 10.77 -0.11
CA SER A 190 -8.37 10.69 -1.13
C SER A 190 -9.79 11.02 -0.61
N ARG A 191 -9.97 11.13 0.70
CA ARG A 191 -11.24 11.39 1.38
C ARG A 191 -11.09 12.57 2.33
N ALA A 192 -11.96 13.57 2.18
CA ALA A 192 -11.95 14.78 3.01
C ALA A 192 -12.19 14.49 4.50
N ASP A 193 -13.02 13.47 4.82
CA ASP A 193 -13.33 13.07 6.20
C ASP A 193 -12.14 12.43 6.94
N LYS A 194 -11.07 12.07 6.24
CA LYS A 194 -9.81 11.60 6.81
C LYS A 194 -8.79 12.73 6.99
N ALA A 195 -9.07 13.93 6.50
CA ALA A 195 -8.17 15.07 6.62
C ALA A 195 -7.97 15.47 8.09
N TRP A 196 -6.75 15.85 8.43
CA TRP A 196 -6.41 16.43 9.72
C TRP A 196 -6.41 17.96 9.60
N PRO A 197 -6.86 18.73 10.60
CA PRO A 197 -6.95 20.18 10.52
C PRO A 197 -5.62 20.85 10.16
N LEU A 198 -5.66 21.90 9.31
CA LEU A 198 -4.47 22.64 8.93
C LEU A 198 -3.71 23.20 10.13
N THR A 199 -4.41 23.75 11.11
CA THR A 199 -3.82 24.27 12.35
C THR A 199 -3.07 23.20 13.15
N HIS A 200 -3.53 21.94 13.09
CA HIS A 200 -2.84 20.83 13.74
C HIS A 200 -1.55 20.46 13.00
N TRP A 201 -1.55 20.46 11.65
CA TRP A 201 -0.35 20.25 10.86
C TRP A 201 0.71 21.33 11.12
N GLN A 202 0.29 22.60 11.22
CA GLN A 202 1.15 23.72 11.54
C GLN A 202 1.78 23.57 12.94
N ALA A 203 0.96 23.28 13.94
CA ALA A 203 1.43 23.08 15.31
C ALA A 203 2.39 21.86 15.43
N LEU A 204 2.06 20.74 14.77
CA LEU A 204 2.93 19.56 14.71
C LEU A 204 4.27 19.91 14.04
N GLY A 205 4.24 20.59 12.89
CA GLY A 205 5.44 20.98 12.16
C GLY A 205 6.36 21.86 12.99
N GLN A 206 5.82 22.89 13.64
CA GLN A 206 6.57 23.76 14.54
C GLN A 206 7.19 22.99 15.71
N ALA A 207 6.44 22.09 16.35
CA ALA A 207 6.94 21.27 17.45
C ALA A 207 8.07 20.31 17.01
N LEU A 208 7.99 19.74 15.80
CA LEU A 208 9.06 18.91 15.24
C LEU A 208 10.29 19.73 14.90
N GLN A 209 10.15 20.94 14.35
CA GLN A 209 11.27 21.85 14.06
C GLN A 209 11.99 22.28 15.37
N GLN A 210 11.23 22.56 16.43
CA GLN A 210 11.80 22.85 17.76
C GLN A 210 12.64 21.67 18.31
N GLN A 211 12.34 20.44 17.90
CA GLN A 211 13.12 19.24 18.21
C GLN A 211 14.31 19.00 17.25
N GLY A 212 14.56 19.91 16.31
CA GLY A 212 15.68 19.85 15.36
C GLY A 212 15.39 19.03 14.09
N PHE A 213 14.13 18.67 13.79
CA PHE A 213 13.80 17.98 12.56
C PHE A 213 13.59 18.95 11.40
N ALA A 214 14.09 18.57 10.21
CA ALA A 214 13.67 19.16 8.94
C ALA A 214 12.32 18.55 8.52
N LEU A 215 11.53 19.31 7.78
CA LEU A 215 10.20 18.86 7.33
C LEU A 215 10.13 18.72 5.82
N ALA A 216 9.47 17.67 5.36
CA ALA A 216 9.11 17.46 3.96
C ALA A 216 7.60 17.29 3.79
N LEU A 217 7.06 17.90 2.73
CA LEU A 217 5.63 17.98 2.46
C LEU A 217 5.35 17.43 1.04
N PRO A 218 5.09 16.12 0.91
CA PRO A 218 4.67 15.51 -0.35
C PRO A 218 3.24 15.94 -0.71
N HIS A 219 2.94 16.06 -2.01
CA HIS A 219 1.60 16.32 -2.51
C HIS A 219 1.36 15.63 -3.86
N ALA A 220 0.11 15.27 -4.17
CA ALA A 220 -0.29 14.63 -5.40
C ALA A 220 -1.18 15.50 -6.30
N ASN A 221 -1.84 16.52 -5.75
CA ASN A 221 -2.77 17.41 -6.45
C ASN A 221 -2.67 18.84 -5.94
N ASP A 222 -3.41 19.78 -6.57
CA ASP A 222 -3.32 21.19 -6.25
C ASP A 222 -3.90 21.55 -4.88
N ALA A 223 -4.93 20.83 -4.41
CA ALA A 223 -5.49 21.05 -3.09
C ALA A 223 -4.49 20.63 -1.99
N GLU A 224 -3.80 19.52 -2.19
CA GLU A 224 -2.72 19.10 -1.29
C GLU A 224 -1.52 20.07 -1.35
N LEU A 225 -1.20 20.61 -2.54
CA LEU A 225 -0.17 21.64 -2.66
C LEU A 225 -0.52 22.90 -1.86
N GLN A 226 -1.76 23.36 -1.91
CA GLN A 226 -2.21 24.50 -1.11
C GLN A 226 -2.05 24.25 0.40
N THR A 227 -2.40 23.04 0.86
CA THR A 227 -2.18 22.64 2.27
C THR A 227 -0.68 22.63 2.59
N ALA A 228 0.16 22.05 1.73
CA ALA A 228 1.62 22.04 1.91
C ALA A 228 2.20 23.47 2.01
N GLN A 229 1.75 24.38 1.14
CA GLN A 229 2.17 25.78 1.17
C GLN A 229 1.77 26.48 2.47
N ALA A 230 0.54 26.26 2.94
CA ALA A 230 0.07 26.85 4.20
C ALA A 230 0.82 26.27 5.44
N VAL A 231 1.23 25.01 5.41
CA VAL A 231 2.10 24.44 6.46
C VAL A 231 3.50 25.01 6.36
N ALA A 232 4.09 25.11 5.16
CA ALA A 232 5.43 25.66 4.95
C ALA A 232 5.53 27.15 5.37
N GLN A 233 4.47 27.95 5.19
CA GLN A 233 4.40 29.32 5.69
C GLN A 233 4.51 29.39 7.24
N ALA A 234 3.91 28.45 7.95
CA ALA A 234 4.00 28.38 9.41
C ALA A 234 5.27 27.67 9.93
N CYS A 235 5.96 26.94 9.07
CA CYS A 235 7.14 26.14 9.37
C CYS A 235 8.29 26.54 8.42
N PRO A 236 9.01 27.64 8.66
CA PRO A 236 10.09 28.10 7.78
C PRO A 236 11.15 27.02 7.55
N GLY A 237 11.58 26.85 6.28
CA GLY A 237 12.54 25.81 5.91
C GLY A 237 11.91 24.42 5.63
N ALA A 238 10.61 24.24 5.80
CA ALA A 238 9.92 23.04 5.33
C ALA A 238 9.97 22.95 3.78
N VAL A 239 10.33 21.78 3.26
CA VAL A 239 10.53 21.55 1.83
C VAL A 239 9.28 20.89 1.24
N ILE A 240 8.64 21.56 0.28
CA ILE A 240 7.56 20.99 -0.51
C ILE A 240 8.19 20.15 -1.62
N TRP A 241 7.97 18.83 -1.60
CA TRP A 241 8.50 17.97 -2.64
C TRP A 241 7.72 18.15 -3.95
N PRO A 242 8.40 18.23 -5.10
CA PRO A 242 7.72 18.23 -6.37
C PRO A 242 7.00 16.90 -6.60
N ARG A 243 5.94 16.94 -7.40
CA ARG A 243 5.25 15.70 -7.84
C ARG A 243 6.22 14.82 -8.59
N THR A 244 6.21 13.54 -8.24
CA THR A 244 7.08 12.54 -8.84
C THR A 244 6.36 11.19 -8.89
N ASP A 245 6.98 10.20 -9.50
CA ASP A 245 6.46 8.83 -9.49
C ASP A 245 6.61 8.16 -8.10
N LEU A 246 5.99 7.00 -7.94
CA LEU A 246 5.97 6.29 -6.67
C LEU A 246 7.34 5.71 -6.28
N VAL A 247 8.24 5.44 -7.24
CA VAL A 247 9.61 4.94 -6.95
C VAL A 247 10.42 6.05 -6.31
N ALA A 248 10.52 7.20 -6.99
CA ALA A 248 11.27 8.36 -6.48
C ALA A 248 10.68 8.87 -5.16
N LEU A 249 9.34 8.86 -5.01
CA LEU A 249 8.69 9.22 -3.75
C LEU A 249 9.02 8.23 -2.62
N SER A 250 9.06 6.93 -2.91
CA SER A 250 9.45 5.90 -1.93
C SER A 250 10.92 6.04 -1.52
N GLN A 251 11.82 6.39 -2.45
CA GLN A 251 13.24 6.66 -2.18
C GLN A 251 13.40 7.88 -1.25
N ARG A 252 12.64 8.95 -1.48
CA ARG A 252 12.63 10.13 -0.58
C ARG A 252 12.09 9.80 0.80
N LEU A 253 10.99 9.03 0.87
CA LEU A 253 10.47 8.57 2.17
C LEU A 253 11.48 7.70 2.90
N ALA A 254 12.16 6.78 2.20
CA ALA A 254 13.16 5.90 2.79
C ALA A 254 14.38 6.66 3.35
N ALA A 255 14.64 7.87 2.88
CA ALA A 255 15.69 8.74 3.38
C ALA A 255 15.27 9.54 4.63
N CYS A 256 13.97 9.58 4.96
CA CYS A 256 13.47 10.28 6.16
C CYS A 256 13.75 9.48 7.43
N VAL A 257 13.97 10.18 8.56
CA VAL A 257 14.02 9.55 9.88
C VAL A 257 12.67 9.00 10.34
N GLY A 258 11.60 9.36 9.64
CA GLY A 258 10.26 8.81 9.83
C GLY A 258 9.19 9.67 9.16
N VAL A 259 7.97 9.24 9.33
CA VAL A 259 6.79 9.80 8.65
C VAL A 259 5.65 9.99 9.66
N VAL A 260 4.95 11.11 9.57
CA VAL A 260 3.67 11.31 10.27
C VAL A 260 2.59 11.57 9.22
N GLY A 261 1.51 10.81 9.23
CA GLY A 261 0.51 10.94 8.17
C GLY A 261 -0.90 10.50 8.55
N VAL A 262 -1.87 10.96 7.77
CA VAL A 262 -3.26 10.47 7.83
C VAL A 262 -3.37 9.08 7.19
N ASP A 263 -4.51 8.39 7.39
CA ASP A 263 -4.83 7.12 6.72
C ASP A 263 -4.91 7.31 5.20
N SER A 264 -3.80 7.06 4.51
CA SER A 264 -3.62 7.29 3.07
C SER A 264 -2.65 6.28 2.46
N GLY A 265 -2.69 6.18 1.12
CA GLY A 265 -1.79 5.28 0.39
C GLY A 265 -0.30 5.53 0.65
N LEU A 266 0.09 6.80 0.83
CA LEU A 266 1.48 7.16 1.09
C LEU A 266 1.93 6.78 2.51
N SER A 267 1.04 6.90 3.50
CA SER A 267 1.28 6.38 4.86
C SER A 267 1.51 4.86 4.84
N HIS A 268 0.74 4.13 4.04
CA HIS A 268 0.95 2.68 3.90
C HIS A 268 2.29 2.34 3.24
N ILE A 269 2.78 3.16 2.30
CA ILE A 269 4.15 3.02 1.76
C ILE A 269 5.19 3.19 2.87
N ALA A 270 5.05 4.19 3.75
CA ALA A 270 5.95 4.37 4.88
C ALA A 270 5.96 3.15 5.83
N VAL A 271 4.79 2.56 6.07
CA VAL A 271 4.64 1.30 6.82
C VAL A 271 5.38 0.15 6.12
N ALA A 272 5.19 0.01 4.82
CA ALA A 272 5.81 -1.07 4.03
C ALA A 272 7.32 -0.91 3.82
N LEU A 273 7.85 0.31 3.98
CA LEU A 273 9.30 0.59 4.04
C LEU A 273 9.90 0.35 5.44
N GLY A 274 9.08 0.01 6.44
CA GLY A 274 9.55 -0.22 7.81
C GLY A 274 9.99 1.05 8.56
N LEU A 275 9.58 2.23 8.11
CA LEU A 275 9.98 3.50 8.71
C LEU A 275 9.31 3.74 10.08
N PRO A 276 9.94 4.49 11.00
CA PRO A 276 9.24 5.09 12.12
C PRO A 276 8.04 5.88 11.61
N HIS A 277 6.83 5.49 12.04
CA HIS A 277 5.61 6.06 11.46
C HIS A 277 4.48 6.22 12.47
N VAL A 278 3.83 7.40 12.45
CA VAL A 278 2.57 7.64 13.14
C VAL A 278 1.47 7.82 12.11
N GLN A 279 0.47 6.94 12.15
CA GLN A 279 -0.69 7.00 11.28
C GLN A 279 -1.93 7.44 12.04
N MET A 280 -2.56 8.51 11.57
CA MET A 280 -3.69 9.16 12.24
C MET A 280 -5.02 8.72 11.64
N TYR A 281 -6.01 8.54 12.52
CA TYR A 281 -7.37 8.11 12.19
C TYR A 281 -8.42 8.96 12.86
N ASN A 282 -9.35 9.51 12.07
CA ASN A 282 -10.55 10.20 12.55
C ASN A 282 -11.69 9.22 12.88
N PHE A 283 -11.54 7.95 12.49
CA PHE A 283 -12.50 6.88 12.71
C PHE A 283 -11.79 5.66 13.29
N ASN A 284 -12.50 4.83 14.04
CA ASN A 284 -11.95 3.59 14.58
C ASN A 284 -11.78 2.53 13.45
N THR A 285 -10.83 2.77 12.57
CA THR A 285 -10.52 1.89 11.41
C THR A 285 -9.07 1.42 11.39
N ALA A 286 -8.27 1.77 12.40
CA ALA A 286 -6.87 1.34 12.52
C ALA A 286 -6.74 -0.19 12.58
N TRP A 287 -7.69 -0.89 13.19
CA TRP A 287 -7.75 -2.36 13.22
C TRP A 287 -7.75 -2.98 11.82
N ARG A 288 -8.28 -2.26 10.82
CA ARG A 288 -8.42 -2.75 9.44
C ARG A 288 -7.20 -2.47 8.56
N THR A 289 -6.58 -1.29 8.72
CA THR A 289 -5.56 -0.77 7.80
C THR A 289 -4.35 -0.16 8.51
N GLY A 290 -4.31 -0.18 9.83
CA GLY A 290 -3.22 0.40 10.60
C GLY A 290 -1.92 -0.41 10.55
N PRO A 291 -0.82 0.16 11.02
CA PRO A 291 0.43 -0.56 11.16
C PRO A 291 0.28 -1.81 12.03
N LYS A 292 0.95 -2.88 11.65
CA LYS A 292 0.94 -4.15 12.37
C LYS A 292 2.33 -4.58 12.79
N HIS A 293 2.43 -5.11 14.02
CA HIS A 293 3.60 -5.84 14.52
C HIS A 293 4.96 -5.12 14.45
N SER A 294 4.96 -3.78 14.47
CA SER A 294 6.20 -3.01 14.53
C SER A 294 6.20 -2.05 15.73
N ARG A 295 7.30 -2.05 16.50
CA ARG A 295 7.52 -1.05 17.56
C ARG A 295 7.82 0.33 16.99
N LEU A 296 8.21 0.40 15.71
CA LEU A 296 8.54 1.65 15.03
C LEU A 296 7.30 2.40 14.55
N GLN A 297 6.10 1.79 14.63
CA GLN A 297 4.91 2.29 13.97
C GLN A 297 3.73 2.30 14.94
N SER A 298 2.96 3.38 14.91
CA SER A 298 1.82 3.58 15.80
C SER A 298 0.61 4.10 15.04
N ALA A 299 -0.57 3.62 15.41
CA ALA A 299 -1.85 4.19 15.01
C ALA A 299 -2.39 5.07 16.14
N VAL A 300 -2.81 6.29 15.82
CA VAL A 300 -3.47 7.20 16.76
C VAL A 300 -4.89 7.45 16.27
N PHE A 301 -5.85 7.05 17.07
CA PHE A 301 -7.28 7.29 16.82
C PHE A 301 -7.87 8.12 17.94
N GLU A 302 -8.52 9.23 17.59
CA GLU A 302 -9.37 10.04 18.49
C GLU A 302 -10.53 10.61 17.68
N SER A 303 -11.66 10.84 18.33
CA SER A 303 -12.86 11.44 17.75
C SER A 303 -13.07 12.85 18.31
N PRO A 304 -13.32 13.86 17.46
CA PRO A 304 -13.49 13.80 16.00
C PRO A 304 -12.18 13.65 15.22
N THR A 305 -11.03 13.96 15.84
CA THR A 305 -9.71 13.87 15.19
C THR A 305 -8.61 13.84 16.26
N PRO A 306 -7.45 13.18 16.03
CA PRO A 306 -6.34 13.13 16.98
C PRO A 306 -5.83 14.51 17.40
N ALA A 307 -5.58 14.68 18.68
CA ALA A 307 -4.92 15.87 19.20
C ALA A 307 -3.42 15.89 18.85
N VAL A 308 -2.85 17.06 18.63
CA VAL A 308 -1.40 17.24 18.32
C VAL A 308 -0.51 16.59 19.39
N ALA A 309 -0.87 16.73 20.67
CA ALA A 309 -0.14 16.16 21.78
C ALA A 309 -0.09 14.62 21.73
N SER A 310 -1.19 13.97 21.36
CA SER A 310 -1.26 12.51 21.21
C SER A 310 -0.38 12.03 20.05
N VAL A 311 -0.37 12.76 18.93
CA VAL A 311 0.47 12.47 17.77
C VAL A 311 1.95 12.64 18.10
N LEU A 312 2.34 13.72 18.79
CA LEU A 312 3.72 13.96 19.24
C LEU A 312 4.19 12.88 20.22
N LYS A 313 3.35 12.47 21.16
CA LYS A 313 3.67 11.37 22.09
C LYS A 313 3.92 10.06 21.33
N ALA A 314 3.06 9.72 20.37
CA ALA A 314 3.23 8.52 19.53
C ALA A 314 4.52 8.61 18.70
N TRP A 315 4.83 9.77 18.12
CA TRP A 315 6.07 10.02 17.40
C TRP A 315 7.32 9.78 18.27
N GLN A 316 7.34 10.31 19.48
CA GLN A 316 8.45 10.11 20.42
C GLN A 316 8.66 8.62 20.73
N LEU A 317 7.59 7.86 20.95
CA LEU A 317 7.67 6.41 21.19
C LEU A 317 8.24 5.66 19.98
N CYS A 318 7.79 5.98 18.75
CA CYS A 318 8.33 5.38 17.54
C CYS A 318 9.83 5.70 17.36
N ARG A 319 10.24 6.93 17.64
CA ARG A 319 11.66 7.35 17.55
C ARG A 319 12.53 6.64 18.58
N GLN A 320 12.13 6.61 19.84
CA GLN A 320 12.86 5.88 20.90
C GLN A 320 13.01 4.39 20.58
N ALA A 321 12.01 3.77 19.94
CA ALA A 321 12.09 2.38 19.51
C ALA A 321 13.10 2.19 18.37
N SER A 322 13.30 3.19 17.49
CA SER A 322 14.26 3.12 16.38
C SER A 322 15.71 3.28 16.84
N GLU A 323 15.94 3.95 17.96
CA GLU A 323 17.29 4.21 18.53
C GLU A 323 17.79 3.05 19.41
N ARG A 324 16.91 2.15 19.85
CA ARG A 324 17.28 0.97 20.62
C ARG A 324 17.79 -0.13 19.69
N PRO A 325 19.01 -0.70 19.91
CA PRO A 325 19.46 -1.84 19.14
C PRO A 325 18.46 -2.99 19.28
N LEU A 326 18.20 -3.67 18.16
CA LEU A 326 17.39 -4.90 18.15
C LEU A 326 18.13 -5.93 19.05
N VAL A 327 17.57 -6.22 20.21
CA VAL A 327 18.02 -7.36 21.00
C VAL A 327 17.66 -8.61 20.19
N PRO A 328 18.61 -9.46 19.80
CA PRO A 328 18.28 -10.70 19.11
C PRO A 328 17.30 -11.50 19.98
N ALA A 329 16.26 -12.04 19.37
CA ALA A 329 15.40 -13.01 20.05
C ALA A 329 16.31 -14.14 20.56
N GLN A 330 16.31 -14.39 21.86
CA GLN A 330 16.98 -15.56 22.43
C GLN A 330 16.33 -16.81 21.82
N PRO A 331 17.14 -17.84 21.49
CA PRO A 331 16.69 -19.05 20.80
C PRO A 331 15.65 -19.85 21.63
#